data_d28230443d358ad4fae63fd7787a363d
#
_entry.id   d28230443d358ad4fae63fd7787a363d
#
_cell.length_a   1.000
_cell.length_b   1.000
_cell.length_c   1.000
_cell.angle_alpha   90.00
_cell.angle_beta   90.00
_cell.angle_gamma   90.00
#
_symmetry.space_group_name_H-M   'P 1'
#
loop_
_entity.id
_entity.type
_entity.pdbx_description
1 polymer ?
#
loop_
_entity_poly.entity_id
_entity_poly.type
_entity_poly.pdbx_seq_one_letter_code
_entity_poly.pdbx_strand_id
1 'polypeptide(L)'
;MKISRSSAVGALSLLVCPFVALSTALSQPVHGWLSWRGPNQNGTSLEKNLPDKIDANKPLWTADLPGQSTPVIANGHLYILGYAGEGPDLQEVITCLDAETGKQLWQHGYSDFLSDTIYHRYATSSPTIEPETGNVYMQGTQGILAAFTADGAKLWDLSMMEVYGRLTFPNGRTASPLIDRDLVITRGITANWGAHGPGGDRFYAFDKKTGELVWASAPGDRPTCSVS
;
A
#
# COMPACT_ATOMS: atom_id res chain seq x y z
N MET A 1 -48.54 -21.96 73.70
CA MET A 1 -47.44 -22.21 72.74
C MET A 1 -47.86 -21.67 71.35
N LYS A 2 -47.42 -20.45 71.00
CA LYS A 2 -47.78 -19.78 69.76
C LYS A 2 -46.60 -19.88 68.82
N ILE A 3 -46.78 -20.51 67.66
CA ILE A 3 -45.77 -20.65 66.61
C ILE A 3 -46.02 -19.50 65.60
N SER A 4 -45.06 -18.59 65.53
CA SER A 4 -45.02 -17.53 64.56
C SER A 4 -44.42 -18.04 63.24
N ARG A 5 -45.14 -17.92 62.11
CA ARG A 5 -44.64 -18.17 60.76
C ARG A 5 -44.14 -16.87 60.19
N SER A 6 -42.83 -16.82 59.93
CA SER A 6 -42.18 -15.75 59.21
C SER A 6 -42.23 -16.04 57.70
N SER A 7 -42.86 -15.17 56.91
CA SER A 7 -42.85 -15.27 55.43
C SER A 7 -41.68 -14.48 54.91
N ALA A 8 -40.72 -15.17 54.29
CA ALA A 8 -39.63 -14.54 53.54
C ALA A 8 -40.12 -14.25 52.11
N VAL A 9 -40.19 -12.98 51.76
CA VAL A 9 -40.42 -12.50 50.37
C VAL A 9 -39.09 -12.40 49.69
N GLY A 10 -38.81 -13.32 48.76
CA GLY A 10 -37.63 -13.26 47.92
C GLY A 10 -37.79 -12.22 46.79
N ALA A 11 -36.97 -11.19 46.81
CA ALA A 11 -36.89 -10.23 45.73
C ALA A 11 -36.06 -10.82 44.56
N LEU A 12 -36.71 -11.08 43.44
CA LEU A 12 -36.09 -11.52 42.20
C LEU A 12 -35.55 -10.28 41.46
N SER A 13 -34.22 -10.06 41.59
CA SER A 13 -33.52 -9.00 40.82
C SER A 13 -33.32 -9.47 39.38
N LEU A 14 -34.07 -8.88 38.44
CA LEU A 14 -33.84 -9.00 37.00
C LEU A 14 -32.58 -8.19 36.62
N LEU A 15 -31.50 -8.88 36.32
CA LEU A 15 -30.29 -8.32 35.71
C LEU A 15 -30.64 -8.01 34.25
N VAL A 16 -30.91 -6.73 33.95
CA VAL A 16 -31.00 -6.22 32.58
C VAL A 16 -29.59 -6.01 32.08
N CYS A 17 -29.09 -6.95 31.25
CA CYS A 17 -27.82 -6.80 30.53
C CYS A 17 -28.03 -5.80 29.40
N PRO A 18 -27.32 -4.66 29.35
CA PRO A 18 -27.43 -3.75 28.22
C PRO A 18 -26.78 -4.43 26.99
N PHE A 19 -27.60 -4.72 25.99
CA PHE A 19 -27.12 -5.09 24.65
C PHE A 19 -26.45 -3.87 24.04
N VAL A 20 -25.13 -3.78 24.08
CA VAL A 20 -24.37 -2.82 23.29
C VAL A 20 -24.44 -3.30 21.84
N ALA A 21 -25.33 -2.73 21.05
CA ALA A 21 -25.33 -2.93 19.62
C ALA A 21 -24.05 -2.31 19.05
N LEU A 22 -23.07 -3.15 18.71
CA LEU A 22 -21.90 -2.76 17.94
C LEU A 22 -22.42 -2.45 16.53
N SER A 23 -22.72 -1.17 16.25
CA SER A 23 -22.98 -0.72 14.90
C SER A 23 -21.68 -0.78 14.13
N THR A 24 -21.50 -1.79 13.29
CA THR A 24 -20.47 -1.79 12.26
C THR A 24 -20.85 -0.69 11.27
N ALA A 25 -20.27 0.49 11.44
CA ALA A 25 -20.32 1.52 10.42
C ALA A 25 -19.67 0.92 9.16
N LEU A 26 -20.47 0.65 8.13
CA LEU A 26 -19.96 0.33 6.82
C LEU A 26 -19.17 1.55 6.35
N SER A 27 -17.84 1.41 6.28
CA SER A 27 -16.99 2.43 5.69
C SER A 27 -17.46 2.67 4.27
N GLN A 28 -17.68 3.94 3.90
CA GLN A 28 -17.98 4.29 2.52
C GLN A 28 -16.73 4.03 1.68
N PRO A 29 -16.88 3.49 0.47
CA PRO A 29 -15.75 3.30 -0.42
C PRO A 29 -14.97 4.60 -0.63
N VAL A 30 -13.66 4.48 -0.62
CA VAL A 30 -12.75 5.60 -0.85
C VAL A 30 -12.74 5.94 -2.33
N HIS A 31 -12.84 7.23 -2.65
CA HIS A 31 -12.82 7.74 -4.02
C HIS A 31 -11.58 8.59 -4.25
N GLY A 32 -11.05 8.56 -5.49
CA GLY A 32 -9.90 9.34 -5.88
C GLY A 32 -9.12 8.70 -7.02
N TRP A 33 -7.87 9.11 -7.19
CA TRP A 33 -6.91 8.50 -8.11
C TRP A 33 -6.15 7.38 -7.38
N LEU A 34 -6.76 6.19 -7.29
CA LEU A 34 -6.37 5.12 -6.36
C LEU A 34 -5.19 4.26 -6.80
N SER A 35 -4.76 4.38 -8.06
CA SER A 35 -3.62 3.65 -8.62
C SER A 35 -2.93 4.46 -9.69
N TRP A 36 -1.78 4.02 -10.19
CA TRP A 36 -1.03 4.73 -11.22
C TRP A 36 -1.82 5.00 -12.51
N ARG A 37 -2.82 4.18 -12.84
CA ARG A 37 -3.73 4.37 -13.97
C ARG A 37 -5.13 4.85 -13.57
N GLY A 38 -5.28 5.34 -12.35
CA GLY A 38 -6.53 5.88 -11.83
C GLY A 38 -7.54 4.83 -11.38
N PRO A 39 -8.74 5.27 -10.99
CA PRO A 39 -9.74 4.41 -10.36
C PRO A 39 -10.25 3.29 -11.27
N ASN A 40 -10.23 3.50 -12.58
CA ASN A 40 -10.70 2.53 -13.57
C ASN A 40 -9.56 1.76 -14.25
N GLN A 41 -8.32 1.90 -13.80
CA GLN A 41 -7.12 1.27 -14.35
C GLN A 41 -6.89 1.54 -15.86
N ASN A 42 -7.47 2.59 -16.41
CA ASN A 42 -7.45 2.92 -17.85
C ASN A 42 -6.97 4.35 -18.14
N GLY A 43 -6.53 5.09 -17.13
CA GLY A 43 -6.07 6.47 -17.27
C GLY A 43 -7.21 7.51 -17.37
N THR A 44 -8.45 7.13 -17.02
CA THR A 44 -9.58 8.05 -17.02
C THR A 44 -10.09 8.34 -15.63
N SER A 45 -10.66 9.53 -15.45
CA SER A 45 -11.37 9.94 -14.23
C SER A 45 -12.78 10.41 -14.59
N LEU A 46 -13.70 10.26 -13.64
CA LEU A 46 -15.06 10.80 -13.75
C LEU A 46 -15.16 12.21 -13.14
N GLU A 47 -14.06 12.76 -12.68
CA GLU A 47 -14.01 14.11 -12.13
C GLU A 47 -14.41 15.16 -13.17
N LYS A 48 -15.08 16.19 -12.67
CA LYS A 48 -15.60 17.29 -13.48
C LYS A 48 -15.02 18.61 -12.97
N ASN A 49 -15.19 19.65 -13.75
CA ASN A 49 -14.71 21.01 -13.43
C ASN A 49 -13.19 21.09 -13.27
N LEU A 50 -12.48 20.28 -14.05
CA LEU A 50 -11.02 20.40 -14.12
C LEU A 50 -10.65 21.74 -14.75
N PRO A 51 -9.51 22.35 -14.33
CA PRO A 51 -9.07 23.63 -14.92
C PRO A 51 -8.71 23.46 -16.40
N ASP A 52 -9.15 24.39 -17.24
CA ASP A 52 -8.81 24.40 -18.67
C ASP A 52 -7.33 24.67 -18.94
N LYS A 53 -6.65 25.29 -17.97
CA LYS A 53 -5.23 25.63 -18.04
C LYS A 53 -4.55 25.44 -16.70
N ILE A 54 -3.36 24.88 -16.76
CA ILE A 54 -2.46 24.75 -15.61
C ILE A 54 -1.23 25.62 -15.89
N ASP A 55 -0.90 26.54 -14.99
CA ASP A 55 0.35 27.30 -15.02
C ASP A 55 1.42 26.57 -14.21
N ALA A 56 2.32 25.88 -14.88
CA ALA A 56 3.41 25.15 -14.26
C ALA A 56 4.36 26.02 -13.43
N ASN A 57 4.35 27.36 -13.63
CA ASN A 57 5.17 28.29 -12.87
C ASN A 57 4.51 28.77 -11.57
N LYS A 58 3.28 28.34 -11.33
CA LYS A 58 2.52 28.71 -10.13
C LYS A 58 1.90 27.46 -9.47
N PRO A 59 2.74 26.50 -9.01
CA PRO A 59 2.23 25.38 -8.25
C PRO A 59 1.59 25.88 -6.94
N LEU A 60 0.57 25.19 -6.46
CA LEU A 60 -0.02 25.44 -5.15
C LEU A 60 1.02 25.19 -4.05
N TRP A 61 1.77 24.14 -4.19
CA TRP A 61 2.88 23.76 -3.32
C TRP A 61 3.88 22.86 -4.07
N THR A 62 5.05 22.68 -3.51
CA THR A 62 6.06 21.74 -3.98
C THR A 62 6.62 20.96 -2.80
N ALA A 63 6.99 19.69 -3.04
CA ALA A 63 7.68 18.87 -2.05
C ALA A 63 9.00 18.38 -2.65
N ASP A 64 10.04 18.37 -1.83
CA ASP A 64 11.35 17.81 -2.21
C ASP A 64 11.36 16.32 -1.87
N LEU A 65 10.97 15.51 -2.84
CA LEU A 65 10.90 14.07 -2.72
C LEU A 65 11.38 13.42 -4.03
N PRO A 66 12.70 13.21 -4.17
CA PRO A 66 13.25 12.59 -5.37
C PRO A 66 12.67 11.19 -5.61
N GLY A 67 12.35 10.88 -6.86
CA GLY A 67 11.79 9.57 -7.26
C GLY A 67 11.14 9.64 -8.62
N GLN A 68 10.62 8.50 -9.07
CA GLN A 68 9.92 8.35 -10.36
C GLN A 68 8.52 7.76 -10.21
N SER A 69 8.03 7.69 -8.98
CA SER A 69 6.70 7.19 -8.64
C SER A 69 5.61 8.11 -9.17
N THR A 70 4.49 7.54 -9.56
CA THR A 70 3.27 8.32 -9.81
C THR A 70 2.48 8.43 -8.50
N PRO A 71 2.08 9.64 -8.09
CA PRO A 71 1.29 9.79 -6.88
C PRO A 71 -0.12 9.20 -7.04
N VAL A 72 -0.67 8.73 -5.92
CA VAL A 72 -2.08 8.35 -5.81
C VAL A 72 -2.74 9.21 -4.75
N ILE A 73 -4.03 9.51 -4.93
CA ILE A 73 -4.74 10.49 -4.09
C ILE A 73 -6.09 9.94 -3.70
N ALA A 74 -6.40 10.02 -2.40
CA ALA A 74 -7.71 9.74 -1.87
C ALA A 74 -7.96 10.50 -0.57
N ASN A 75 -9.18 10.97 -0.36
CA ASN A 75 -9.63 11.60 0.88
C ASN A 75 -8.70 12.74 1.36
N GLY A 76 -8.19 13.56 0.46
CA GLY A 76 -7.27 14.66 0.78
C GLY A 76 -5.84 14.24 1.10
N HIS A 77 -5.51 12.97 0.99
CA HIS A 77 -4.15 12.44 1.17
C HIS A 77 -3.53 12.08 -0.18
N LEU A 78 -2.27 12.46 -0.36
CA LEU A 78 -1.44 12.10 -1.50
C LEU A 78 -0.36 11.13 -1.02
N TYR A 79 -0.25 9.99 -1.66
CA TYR A 79 0.77 8.98 -1.35
C TYR A 79 1.71 8.81 -2.54
N ILE A 80 3.00 8.77 -2.26
CA ILE A 80 4.03 8.66 -3.28
C ILE A 80 5.26 7.93 -2.73
N LEU A 81 5.95 7.19 -3.60
CA LEU A 81 7.28 6.68 -3.30
C LEU A 81 8.34 7.68 -3.73
N GLY A 82 9.38 7.76 -2.95
CA GLY A 82 10.57 8.56 -3.23
C GLY A 82 11.76 7.96 -2.53
N TYR A 83 12.82 8.74 -2.39
CA TYR A 83 13.96 8.34 -1.58
C TYR A 83 14.49 9.52 -0.77
N ALA A 84 15.14 9.21 0.33
CA ALA A 84 15.76 10.14 1.25
C ALA A 84 17.13 9.61 1.68
N GLY A 85 18.01 10.53 2.10
CA GLY A 85 19.37 10.18 2.48
C GLY A 85 20.31 10.00 1.28
N GLU A 86 21.57 9.73 1.58
CA GLU A 86 22.63 9.54 0.57
C GLU A 86 23.59 8.45 1.02
N GLY A 87 24.25 7.80 0.06
CA GLY A 87 25.24 6.77 0.33
C GLY A 87 24.72 5.63 1.20
N PRO A 88 25.34 5.33 2.35
CA PRO A 88 24.90 4.26 3.25
C PRO A 88 23.55 4.51 3.92
N ASP A 89 23.14 5.77 4.02
CA ASP A 89 21.88 6.18 4.68
C ASP A 89 20.72 6.33 3.68
N LEU A 90 20.93 5.91 2.43
CA LEU A 90 19.88 5.96 1.42
C LEU A 90 18.72 5.06 1.80
N GLN A 91 17.53 5.61 1.77
CA GLN A 91 16.27 4.91 2.00
C GLN A 91 15.30 5.18 0.87
N GLU A 92 14.61 4.14 0.41
CA GLU A 92 13.35 4.31 -0.31
C GLU A 92 12.25 4.59 0.69
N VAL A 93 11.46 5.63 0.44
CA VAL A 93 10.44 6.09 1.37
C VAL A 93 9.06 6.09 0.71
N ILE A 94 8.04 5.66 1.47
CA ILE A 94 6.65 5.97 1.17
C ILE A 94 6.25 7.17 2.01
N THR A 95 5.71 8.19 1.38
CA THR A 95 5.34 9.44 2.01
C THR A 95 3.87 9.72 1.77
N CYS A 96 3.17 10.12 2.83
CA CYS A 96 1.83 10.69 2.77
C CYS A 96 1.91 12.20 2.98
N LEU A 97 1.34 12.93 2.06
CA LEU A 97 1.20 14.37 2.11
C LEU A 97 -0.27 14.76 2.18
N ASP A 98 -0.55 15.85 2.85
CA ASP A 98 -1.82 16.54 2.69
C ASP A 98 -1.91 17.10 1.27
N ALA A 99 -2.95 16.71 0.53
CA ALA A 99 -3.05 17.00 -0.90
C ALA A 99 -3.28 18.49 -1.21
N GLU A 100 -3.83 19.26 -0.25
CA GLU A 100 -4.10 20.68 -0.43
C GLU A 100 -2.87 21.56 -0.12
N THR A 101 -2.08 21.15 0.87
CA THR A 101 -0.98 21.98 1.40
C THR A 101 0.42 21.44 1.11
N GLY A 102 0.54 20.18 0.70
CA GLY A 102 1.83 19.50 0.53
C GLY A 102 2.53 19.15 1.83
N LYS A 103 1.88 19.39 3.00
CA LYS A 103 2.48 19.06 4.28
C LYS A 103 2.61 17.56 4.46
N GLN A 104 3.80 17.11 4.86
CA GLN A 104 4.01 15.71 5.20
C GLN A 104 3.21 15.32 6.44
N LEU A 105 2.38 14.29 6.31
CA LEU A 105 1.57 13.74 7.39
C LEU A 105 2.30 12.57 8.06
N TRP A 106 2.85 11.65 7.26
CA TRP A 106 3.67 10.56 7.74
C TRP A 106 4.63 10.06 6.64
N GLN A 107 5.65 9.32 7.04
CA GLN A 107 6.63 8.71 6.14
C GLN A 107 7.18 7.43 6.77
N HIS A 108 7.40 6.41 5.95
CA HIS A 108 8.15 5.21 6.31
C HIS A 108 9.30 4.99 5.35
N GLY A 109 10.48 4.68 5.88
CA GLY A 109 11.70 4.42 5.12
C GLY A 109 12.15 2.98 5.23
N TYR A 110 12.69 2.47 4.14
CA TYR A 110 13.33 1.17 4.05
C TYR A 110 14.74 1.37 3.49
N SER A 111 15.73 0.73 4.13
CA SER A 111 17.11 0.82 3.64
C SER A 111 17.21 0.35 2.21
N ASP A 112 17.87 1.12 1.39
CA ASP A 112 18.06 0.83 -0.03
C ASP A 112 19.52 1.04 -0.43
N PHE A 113 19.88 0.57 -1.60
CA PHE A 113 21.15 0.84 -2.22
C PHE A 113 20.95 1.20 -3.69
N LEU A 114 21.87 1.95 -4.23
CA LEU A 114 21.81 2.37 -5.63
C LEU A 114 22.04 1.15 -6.55
N SER A 115 20.96 0.48 -6.94
CA SER A 115 21.02 -0.69 -7.81
C SER A 115 21.23 -0.34 -9.28
N ASP A 116 20.93 0.89 -9.67
CA ASP A 116 21.07 1.38 -11.05
C ASP A 116 21.55 2.83 -11.07
N THR A 117 22.85 3.01 -10.84
CA THR A 117 23.49 4.33 -10.83
C THR A 117 23.46 5.06 -12.17
N ILE A 118 23.33 4.32 -13.28
CA ILE A 118 23.38 4.89 -14.64
C ILE A 118 22.06 5.54 -15.02
N TYR A 119 20.95 4.93 -14.63
CA TYR A 119 19.61 5.35 -15.07
C TYR A 119 18.78 6.01 -13.98
N HIS A 120 19.28 6.07 -12.76
CA HIS A 120 18.57 6.66 -11.60
C HIS A 120 17.12 6.14 -11.43
N ARG A 121 16.94 4.83 -11.56
CA ARG A 121 15.63 4.18 -11.52
C ARG A 121 15.27 3.75 -10.09
N TYR A 122 15.00 4.73 -9.26
CA TYR A 122 14.57 4.50 -7.88
C TYR A 122 13.14 4.92 -7.68
N ALA A 123 12.46 4.29 -6.72
CA ALA A 123 11.08 4.60 -6.37
C ALA A 123 10.20 4.69 -7.62
N THR A 124 10.26 3.66 -8.48
CA THR A 124 9.56 3.68 -9.78
C THR A 124 8.13 3.14 -9.71
N SER A 125 7.83 2.31 -8.70
CA SER A 125 6.47 1.83 -8.52
C SER A 125 5.57 2.93 -7.94
N SER A 126 4.27 2.81 -8.16
CA SER A 126 3.27 3.67 -7.55
C SER A 126 2.58 2.93 -6.41
N PRO A 127 2.25 3.58 -5.32
CA PRO A 127 1.36 3.00 -4.32
C PRO A 127 -0.01 2.68 -4.94
N THR A 128 -0.77 1.82 -4.28
CA THR A 128 -2.17 1.54 -4.64
C THR A 128 -3.02 1.64 -3.38
N ILE A 129 -4.14 2.34 -3.49
CA ILE A 129 -5.10 2.50 -2.41
C ILE A 129 -6.24 1.53 -2.61
N GLU A 130 -6.56 0.78 -1.57
CA GLU A 130 -7.68 -0.15 -1.54
C GLU A 130 -8.99 0.62 -1.30
N PRO A 131 -9.98 0.49 -2.20
CA PRO A 131 -11.16 1.36 -2.15
C PRO A 131 -12.09 1.09 -0.96
N GLU A 132 -12.07 -0.10 -0.35
CA GLU A 132 -12.99 -0.43 0.75
C GLU A 132 -12.54 0.17 2.09
N THR A 133 -11.24 0.18 2.36
CA THR A 133 -10.68 0.59 3.65
C THR A 133 -9.82 1.85 3.58
N GLY A 134 -9.32 2.21 2.39
CA GLY A 134 -8.32 3.25 2.22
C GLY A 134 -6.90 2.80 2.58
N ASN A 135 -6.67 1.52 2.81
CA ASN A 135 -5.34 1.00 3.06
C ASN A 135 -4.44 1.18 1.84
N VAL A 136 -3.17 1.45 2.09
CA VAL A 136 -2.18 1.77 1.08
C VAL A 136 -1.17 0.64 0.97
N TYR A 137 -0.95 0.16 -0.24
CA TYR A 137 0.00 -0.90 -0.55
C TYR A 137 1.12 -0.37 -1.44
N MET A 138 2.34 -0.76 -1.15
CA MET A 138 3.51 -0.36 -1.93
C MET A 138 4.45 -1.55 -2.15
N GLN A 139 5.17 -1.50 -3.26
CA GLN A 139 6.32 -2.37 -3.50
C GLN A 139 7.55 -1.50 -3.80
N GLY A 140 8.57 -1.61 -2.98
CA GLY A 140 9.83 -0.90 -3.17
C GLY A 140 10.77 -1.59 -4.15
N THR A 141 11.78 -0.87 -4.58
CA THR A 141 12.80 -1.32 -5.54
C THR A 141 13.57 -2.54 -5.03
N GLN A 142 13.79 -2.65 -3.73
CA GLN A 142 14.44 -3.80 -3.08
C GLN A 142 13.51 -4.98 -2.83
N GLY A 143 12.25 -4.90 -3.29
CA GLY A 143 11.28 -5.97 -3.09
C GLY A 143 10.60 -5.98 -1.74
N ILE A 144 10.64 -4.88 -1.02
CA ILE A 144 9.77 -4.71 0.15
C ILE A 144 8.35 -4.52 -0.35
N LEU A 145 7.47 -5.43 0.04
CA LEU A 145 6.03 -5.28 -0.13
C LEU A 145 5.43 -4.93 1.23
N ALA A 146 4.66 -3.86 1.31
CA ALA A 146 4.14 -3.37 2.59
C ALA A 146 2.72 -2.81 2.45
N ALA A 147 1.99 -2.87 3.56
CA ALA A 147 0.65 -2.33 3.70
C ALA A 147 0.56 -1.40 4.92
N PHE A 148 -0.16 -0.31 4.75
CA PHE A 148 -0.37 0.71 5.77
C PHE A 148 -1.84 1.10 5.83
N THR A 149 -2.30 1.57 6.99
CA THR A 149 -3.55 2.31 7.06
C THR A 149 -3.39 3.69 6.42
N ALA A 150 -4.49 4.38 6.14
CA ALA A 150 -4.45 5.76 5.66
C ALA A 150 -3.67 6.69 6.61
N ASP A 151 -3.73 6.43 7.93
CA ASP A 151 -3.04 7.20 8.98
C ASP A 151 -1.57 6.80 9.15
N GLY A 152 -1.04 5.87 8.36
CA GLY A 152 0.35 5.46 8.37
C GLY A 152 0.71 4.37 9.36
N ALA A 153 -0.24 3.74 10.04
CA ALA A 153 0.07 2.55 10.83
C ALA A 153 0.42 1.38 9.90
N LYS A 154 1.59 0.78 10.10
CA LYS A 154 2.00 -0.38 9.32
C LYS A 154 1.15 -1.60 9.70
N LEU A 155 0.48 -2.20 8.73
CA LEU A 155 -0.31 -3.41 8.89
C LEU A 155 0.57 -4.65 8.80
N TRP A 156 1.38 -4.73 7.76
CA TRP A 156 2.36 -5.77 7.55
C TRP A 156 3.41 -5.32 6.54
N ASP A 157 4.55 -5.98 6.52
CA ASP A 157 5.55 -5.89 5.47
C ASP A 157 6.29 -7.23 5.32
N LEU A 158 6.87 -7.43 4.16
CA LEU A 158 7.74 -8.54 3.88
C LEU A 158 8.81 -8.16 2.85
N SER A 159 9.98 -8.75 2.98
CA SER A 159 11.01 -8.69 1.95
C SER A 159 10.85 -9.87 1.00
N MET A 160 10.42 -9.60 -0.22
CA MET A 160 10.31 -10.64 -1.24
C MET A 160 11.69 -11.25 -1.59
N MET A 161 12.75 -10.48 -1.45
CA MET A 161 14.11 -10.96 -1.66
C MET A 161 14.54 -11.96 -0.59
N GLU A 162 14.24 -11.68 0.67
CA GLU A 162 14.62 -12.56 1.79
C GLU A 162 13.76 -13.82 1.83
N VAL A 163 12.44 -13.69 1.62
CA VAL A 163 11.50 -14.81 1.74
C VAL A 163 11.57 -15.75 0.54
N TYR A 164 11.69 -15.21 -0.67
CA TYR A 164 11.66 -16.03 -1.90
C TYR A 164 13.03 -16.21 -2.55
N GLY A 165 14.10 -15.73 -1.90
CA GLY A 165 15.45 -15.79 -2.41
C GLY A 165 15.60 -15.02 -3.74
N ARG A 166 16.75 -14.70 -4.19
CA ARG A 166 17.18 -14.18 -5.51
C ARG A 166 16.14 -13.42 -6.37
N LEU A 167 15.09 -12.84 -5.78
CA LEU A 167 14.26 -11.89 -6.48
C LEU A 167 15.05 -10.60 -6.57
N THR A 168 15.73 -10.42 -7.67
CA THR A 168 16.40 -9.16 -7.98
C THR A 168 15.45 -8.31 -8.80
N PHE A 169 15.44 -7.04 -8.53
CA PHE A 169 14.75 -6.04 -9.34
C PHE A 169 15.79 -5.30 -10.17
N PRO A 170 16.32 -5.92 -11.26
CA PRO A 170 17.41 -5.32 -12.00
C PRO A 170 16.96 -3.99 -12.58
N ASN A 171 17.82 -3.01 -12.42
CA ASN A 171 17.58 -1.66 -12.94
C ASN A 171 16.34 -0.97 -12.35
N GLY A 172 16.00 -1.22 -11.10
CA GLY A 172 14.90 -0.56 -10.42
C GLY A 172 13.52 -0.80 -11.03
N ARG A 173 13.36 -1.89 -11.79
CA ARG A 173 12.08 -2.23 -12.43
C ARG A 173 11.17 -2.94 -11.46
N THR A 174 10.37 -2.19 -10.75
CA THR A 174 9.32 -2.72 -9.86
C THR A 174 7.95 -2.60 -10.49
N ALA A 175 7.02 -3.42 -10.01
CA ALA A 175 5.62 -3.33 -10.36
C ALA A 175 4.87 -2.53 -9.29
N SER A 176 3.86 -1.79 -9.70
CA SER A 176 2.87 -1.24 -8.76
C SER A 176 1.96 -2.38 -8.30
N PRO A 177 1.66 -2.50 -7.00
CA PRO A 177 0.72 -3.51 -6.52
C PRO A 177 -0.66 -3.34 -7.14
N LEU A 178 -1.30 -4.44 -7.47
CA LEU A 178 -2.68 -4.47 -7.94
C LEU A 178 -3.56 -5.09 -6.84
N ILE A 179 -4.68 -4.46 -6.55
CA ILE A 179 -5.69 -5.01 -5.63
C ILE A 179 -6.79 -5.67 -6.45
N ASP A 180 -7.02 -6.95 -6.18
CA ASP A 180 -8.17 -7.71 -6.71
C ASP A 180 -8.84 -8.45 -5.57
N ARG A 181 -10.04 -8.01 -5.19
CA ARG A 181 -10.83 -8.55 -4.06
C ARG A 181 -10.02 -8.57 -2.76
N ASP A 182 -9.70 -9.77 -2.26
CA ASP A 182 -8.92 -9.94 -1.02
C ASP A 182 -7.41 -10.09 -1.25
N LEU A 183 -6.94 -9.87 -2.48
CA LEU A 183 -5.57 -10.11 -2.87
C LEU A 183 -4.83 -8.81 -3.21
N VAL A 184 -3.56 -8.78 -2.80
CA VAL A 184 -2.53 -7.89 -3.35
C VAL A 184 -1.70 -8.70 -4.33
N ILE A 185 -1.73 -8.33 -5.59
CA ILE A 185 -1.00 -9.02 -6.65
C ILE A 185 0.19 -8.15 -7.06
N THR A 186 1.35 -8.76 -7.08
CA THR A 186 2.57 -8.10 -7.52
C THR A 186 3.44 -9.04 -8.34
N ARG A 187 4.53 -8.54 -8.84
CA ARG A 187 5.45 -9.26 -9.69
C ARG A 187 6.84 -9.28 -9.07
N GLY A 188 7.45 -10.44 -9.03
CA GLY A 188 8.86 -10.63 -8.75
C GLY A 188 9.61 -10.91 -10.03
N ILE A 189 10.70 -10.19 -10.27
CA ILE A 189 11.60 -10.40 -11.41
C ILE A 189 12.86 -11.05 -10.88
N THR A 190 13.26 -12.19 -11.49
CA THR A 190 14.59 -12.72 -11.32
C THR A 190 15.37 -12.42 -12.61
N ALA A 191 16.41 -11.58 -12.50
CA ALA A 191 17.26 -11.33 -13.65
C ALA A 191 18.17 -12.51 -13.91
N ASN A 192 18.21 -12.93 -15.15
CA ASN A 192 19.17 -13.90 -15.64
C ASN A 192 20.41 -13.16 -16.19
N TRP A 193 21.22 -12.61 -15.28
CA TRP A 193 22.49 -11.99 -15.62
C TRP A 193 23.61 -12.97 -15.27
N GLY A 194 24.06 -13.74 -16.26
CA GLY A 194 25.12 -14.71 -16.06
C GLY A 194 24.66 -16.05 -15.48
N ALA A 195 25.58 -16.84 -14.92
CA ALA A 195 25.43 -18.25 -14.54
C ALA A 195 24.56 -18.51 -13.27
N HIS A 196 23.72 -17.61 -12.85
CA HIS A 196 23.02 -17.67 -11.57
C HIS A 196 21.63 -18.36 -11.61
N GLY A 197 21.44 -19.26 -12.54
CA GLY A 197 20.25 -20.09 -12.61
C GLY A 197 19.15 -19.54 -13.53
N PRO A 198 18.10 -20.31 -13.81
CA PRO A 198 17.03 -19.89 -14.67
C PRO A 198 16.29 -18.71 -14.06
N GLY A 199 16.36 -17.57 -14.71
CA GLY A 199 15.50 -16.45 -14.41
C GLY A 199 14.07 -16.82 -14.71
N GLY A 200 13.13 -16.24 -14.02
CA GLY A 200 11.72 -16.41 -14.27
C GLY A 200 10.92 -15.32 -13.60
N ASP A 201 10.09 -14.65 -14.39
CA ASP A 201 9.11 -13.73 -13.85
C ASP A 201 7.96 -14.52 -13.24
N ARG A 202 7.52 -14.09 -12.09
CA ARG A 202 6.35 -14.66 -11.44
C ARG A 202 5.45 -13.56 -10.93
N PHE A 203 4.15 -13.85 -10.97
CA PHE A 203 3.18 -13.14 -10.18
C PHE A 203 3.05 -13.81 -8.83
N TYR A 204 2.87 -13.00 -7.81
CA TYR A 204 2.60 -13.41 -6.46
C TYR A 204 1.33 -12.72 -5.99
N ALA A 205 0.45 -13.47 -5.36
CA ALA A 205 -0.74 -12.92 -4.74
C ALA A 205 -0.69 -13.19 -3.24
N PHE A 206 -0.88 -12.16 -2.48
CA PHE A 206 -0.87 -12.16 -1.02
C PHE A 206 -2.27 -11.79 -0.51
N ASP A 207 -2.65 -12.34 0.63
CA ASP A 207 -3.82 -11.85 1.35
C ASP A 207 -3.59 -10.39 1.75
N LYS A 208 -4.52 -9.51 1.38
CA LYS A 208 -4.37 -8.07 1.57
C LYS A 208 -4.32 -7.65 3.04
N LYS A 209 -4.87 -8.47 3.96
CA LYS A 209 -4.95 -8.16 5.39
C LYS A 209 -3.74 -8.67 6.16
N THR A 210 -3.22 -9.83 5.78
CA THR A 210 -2.16 -10.51 6.53
C THR A 210 -0.80 -10.47 5.87
N GLY A 211 -0.72 -10.24 4.56
CA GLY A 211 0.52 -10.35 3.79
C GLY A 211 0.97 -11.80 3.55
N GLU A 212 0.13 -12.79 3.89
CA GLU A 212 0.44 -14.19 3.64
C GLU A 212 0.30 -14.55 2.16
N LEU A 213 1.23 -15.33 1.64
CA LEU A 213 1.20 -15.79 0.25
C LEU A 213 0.01 -16.73 0.02
N VAL A 214 -0.85 -16.39 -0.92
CA VAL A 214 -1.98 -17.21 -1.34
C VAL A 214 -1.61 -18.08 -2.54
N TRP A 215 -0.95 -17.50 -3.55
CA TRP A 215 -0.45 -18.24 -4.70
C TRP A 215 0.72 -17.52 -5.38
N ALA A 216 1.50 -18.29 -6.13
CA ALA A 216 2.49 -17.80 -7.07
C ALA A 216 2.28 -18.46 -8.42
N SER A 217 2.47 -17.72 -9.51
CA SER A 217 2.36 -18.26 -10.86
C SER A 217 3.56 -19.16 -11.20
N ALA A 218 3.42 -19.95 -12.26
CA ALA A 218 4.57 -20.57 -12.90
C ALA A 218 5.55 -19.49 -13.39
N PRO A 219 6.87 -19.78 -13.47
CA PRO A 219 7.83 -18.86 -14.03
C PRO A 219 7.53 -18.62 -15.51
N GLY A 220 7.63 -17.37 -15.95
CA GLY A 220 7.59 -17.01 -17.36
C GLY A 220 8.94 -17.25 -18.04
N ASP A 221 8.93 -17.41 -19.35
CA ASP A 221 10.14 -17.72 -20.12
C ASP A 221 11.05 -16.50 -20.33
N ARG A 222 10.55 -15.29 -20.14
CA ARG A 222 11.30 -14.04 -20.32
C ARG A 222 10.86 -12.98 -19.33
N PRO A 223 11.80 -12.11 -18.89
CA PRO A 223 11.42 -10.93 -18.13
C PRO A 223 10.61 -9.98 -19.05
N THR A 224 9.31 -9.92 -18.80
CA THR A 224 8.44 -8.97 -19.48
C THR A 224 8.26 -7.72 -18.64
N CYS A 225 8.15 -6.57 -19.26
CA CYS A 225 8.00 -5.30 -18.57
C CYS A 225 6.59 -5.15 -18.02
N SER A 226 6.51 -4.79 -16.76
CA SER A 226 5.35 -4.26 -16.00
C SER A 226 4.05 -5.07 -15.98
N VAL A 227 3.52 -5.19 -14.77
CA VAL A 227 2.10 -5.40 -14.55
C VAL A 227 1.42 -4.04 -14.83
N SER A 228 0.60 -4.01 -15.84
CA SER A 228 -0.25 -2.86 -16.12
C SER A 228 -1.70 -3.23 -15.87
#